data_b04e03cc1e06175149dcc940162e3956
#
_entry.id   b04e03cc1e06175149dcc940162e3956
#
_cell.length_a   1.000
_cell.length_b   1.000
_cell.length_c   1.000
_cell.angle_alpha   90.00
_cell.angle_beta   90.00
_cell.angle_gamma   90.00
#
_symmetry.space_group_name_H-M   'P 1'
#
loop_
_entity.id
_entity.type
_entity.pdbx_description
1 polymer ?
#
loop_
_entity_poly.entity_id
_entity_poly.type
_entity_poly.pdbx_seq_one_letter_code
_entity_poly.pdbx_strand_id
1 'polypeptide(L)'
;MNYKLSTSILAADVARLGEELDTVIKAGADYIHIDIMDGMFVNNISFGIPVIEGIRGCTDTFFDVHLMVQEPIRYVREFAYAGSDGITVHAEACDNLEATIDEVIKAGKKPAVAIKPMTEIDGILHILPKIYMVLIMTVEPGYGGQKIRKDTF
;
A
#
# COMPACT_ATOMS: atom_id res chain seq x y z
N MET A 1 0.28 -6.44 -23.38
CA MET A 1 0.00 -5.96 -22.01
C MET A 1 1.28 -6.07 -21.21
N ASN A 2 1.72 -4.98 -20.58
CA ASN A 2 2.85 -5.05 -19.65
C ASN A 2 2.28 -5.26 -18.24
N TYR A 3 2.42 -6.47 -17.74
CA TYR A 3 2.13 -6.76 -16.34
C TYR A 3 3.31 -6.31 -15.47
N LYS A 4 3.02 -5.85 -14.25
CA LYS A 4 4.00 -5.56 -13.21
C LYS A 4 3.72 -6.43 -12.00
N LEU A 5 4.78 -6.90 -11.36
CA LEU A 5 4.69 -7.69 -10.14
C LEU A 5 5.04 -6.81 -8.95
N SER A 6 4.05 -6.58 -8.07
CA SER A 6 4.24 -5.92 -6.77
C SER A 6 4.25 -6.98 -5.68
N THR A 7 5.42 -7.20 -5.07
CA THR A 7 5.63 -8.29 -4.10
C THR A 7 5.52 -7.76 -2.69
N SER A 8 4.57 -8.30 -1.90
CA SER A 8 4.43 -7.94 -0.49
C SER A 8 5.54 -8.55 0.37
N ILE A 9 6.07 -7.73 1.28
CA ILE A 9 7.03 -8.16 2.30
C ILE A 9 6.36 -8.57 3.62
N LEU A 10 5.04 -8.63 3.67
CA LEU A 10 4.31 -8.96 4.91
C LEU A 10 4.67 -10.34 5.47
N ALA A 11 5.03 -11.29 4.59
CA ALA A 11 5.42 -12.65 4.98
C ALA A 11 6.94 -12.87 4.99
N ALA A 12 7.75 -11.83 4.80
CA ALA A 12 9.21 -11.92 4.80
C ALA A 12 9.78 -12.11 6.21
N ASP A 13 10.99 -12.61 6.30
CA ASP A 13 11.74 -12.64 7.55
C ASP A 13 12.15 -11.21 7.94
N VAL A 14 11.45 -10.63 8.91
CA VAL A 14 11.68 -9.25 9.36
C VAL A 14 13.08 -9.01 9.89
N ALA A 15 13.78 -10.06 10.37
CA ALA A 15 15.16 -9.95 10.84
C ALA A 15 16.16 -9.79 9.69
N ARG A 16 15.75 -10.07 8.44
CA ARG A 16 16.61 -10.06 7.25
C ARG A 16 15.94 -9.38 6.05
N LEU A 17 15.11 -8.37 6.28
CA LEU A 17 14.32 -7.71 5.23
C LEU A 17 15.17 -7.26 4.03
N GLY A 18 16.38 -6.76 4.23
CA GLY A 18 17.27 -6.36 3.14
C GLY A 18 17.63 -7.53 2.20
N GLU A 19 17.89 -8.72 2.75
CA GLU A 19 18.18 -9.94 1.97
C GLU A 19 16.92 -10.46 1.25
N GLU A 20 15.77 -10.39 1.91
CA GLU A 20 14.48 -10.76 1.35
C GLU A 20 14.11 -9.86 0.15
N LEU A 21 14.33 -8.53 0.28
CA LEU A 21 14.15 -7.58 -0.82
C LEU A 21 15.03 -7.94 -2.02
N ASP A 22 16.32 -8.15 -1.80
CA ASP A 22 17.26 -8.51 -2.85
C ASP A 22 16.82 -9.81 -3.58
N THR A 23 16.31 -10.78 -2.83
CA THR A 23 15.81 -12.06 -3.35
C THR A 23 14.62 -11.86 -4.29
N VAL A 24 13.59 -11.11 -3.88
CA VAL A 24 12.38 -10.93 -4.70
C VAL A 24 12.63 -10.01 -5.89
N ILE A 25 13.51 -9.01 -5.77
CA ILE A 25 13.90 -8.14 -6.86
C ILE A 25 14.67 -8.92 -7.93
N LYS A 26 15.63 -9.76 -7.54
CA LYS A 26 16.34 -10.66 -8.47
C LYS A 26 15.40 -11.67 -9.15
N ALA A 27 14.32 -12.06 -8.48
CA ALA A 27 13.28 -12.91 -9.05
C ALA A 27 12.34 -12.17 -10.02
N GLY A 28 12.44 -10.84 -10.15
CA GLY A 28 11.72 -10.05 -11.14
C GLY A 28 10.57 -9.20 -10.57
N ALA A 29 10.56 -8.91 -9.27
CA ALA A 29 9.61 -7.95 -8.70
C ALA A 29 9.85 -6.55 -9.28
N ASP A 30 8.79 -5.92 -9.82
CA ASP A 30 8.82 -4.54 -10.30
C ASP A 30 8.64 -3.54 -9.17
N TYR A 31 7.83 -3.89 -8.16
CA TYR A 31 7.49 -3.07 -7.00
C TYR A 31 7.65 -3.90 -5.72
N ILE A 32 7.92 -3.22 -4.63
CA ILE A 32 7.86 -3.77 -3.27
C ILE A 32 6.61 -3.25 -2.60
N HIS A 33 5.69 -4.15 -2.26
CA HIS A 33 4.44 -3.81 -1.57
C HIS A 33 4.64 -3.90 -0.06
N ILE A 34 4.30 -2.82 0.65
CA ILE A 34 4.55 -2.68 2.08
C ILE A 34 3.22 -2.42 2.78
N ASP A 35 2.69 -3.46 3.44
CA ASP A 35 1.41 -3.45 4.13
C ASP A 35 1.56 -2.86 5.54
N ILE A 36 1.04 -1.64 5.75
CA ILE A 36 1.05 -0.92 7.03
C ILE A 36 -0.30 -1.07 7.71
N MET A 37 -0.29 -1.59 8.94
CA MET A 37 -1.48 -1.88 9.73
C MET A 37 -1.34 -1.31 11.13
N ASP A 38 -2.39 -0.65 11.64
CA ASP A 38 -2.39 0.07 12.92
C ASP A 38 -3.18 -0.61 14.05
N GLY A 39 -3.82 -1.75 13.76
CA GLY A 39 -4.70 -2.44 14.71
C GLY A 39 -6.07 -1.78 14.90
N MET A 40 -6.36 -0.68 14.19
CA MET A 40 -7.64 0.05 14.27
C MET A 40 -8.50 -0.18 13.03
N PHE A 41 -7.96 0.07 11.83
CA PHE A 41 -8.66 -0.21 10.58
C PHE A 41 -8.78 -1.71 10.30
N VAL A 42 -7.75 -2.48 10.66
CA VAL A 42 -7.70 -3.94 10.61
C VAL A 42 -7.20 -4.50 11.93
N ASN A 43 -7.63 -5.72 12.31
CA ASN A 43 -7.25 -6.37 13.58
C ASN A 43 -5.83 -6.98 13.52
N ASN A 44 -4.86 -6.23 13.02
CA ASN A 44 -3.46 -6.63 12.96
C ASN A 44 -2.57 -5.41 13.01
N ILE A 45 -1.34 -5.59 13.48
CA ILE A 45 -0.27 -4.57 13.47
C ILE A 45 0.89 -5.15 12.70
N SER A 46 1.41 -4.41 11.72
CA SER A 46 2.51 -4.88 10.89
C SER A 46 3.77 -4.01 11.05
N PHE A 47 4.06 -3.21 10.06
CA PHE A 47 5.24 -2.36 9.97
C PHE A 47 4.93 -0.91 10.32
N GLY A 48 5.97 -0.14 10.56
CA GLY A 48 5.89 1.31 10.75
C GLY A 48 6.95 2.05 9.94
N ILE A 49 6.96 3.36 10.06
CA ILE A 49 7.88 4.29 9.40
C ILE A 49 9.34 3.86 9.53
N PRO A 50 9.86 3.46 10.73
CA PRO A 50 11.26 3.07 10.89
C PRO A 50 11.67 1.86 10.02
N VAL A 51 10.73 0.97 9.69
CA VAL A 51 11.01 -0.17 8.82
C VAL A 51 11.25 0.30 7.39
N ILE A 52 10.40 1.21 6.88
CA ILE A 52 10.57 1.77 5.52
C ILE A 52 11.88 2.54 5.42
N GLU A 53 12.19 3.40 6.39
CA GLU A 53 13.46 4.12 6.46
C GLU A 53 14.67 3.17 6.44
N GLY A 54 14.59 2.09 7.24
CA GLY A 54 15.65 1.10 7.34
C GLY A 54 15.92 0.32 6.05
N ILE A 55 14.87 0.00 5.29
CA ILE A 55 15.00 -0.79 4.06
C ILE A 55 15.14 0.07 2.81
N ARG A 56 14.82 1.37 2.85
CA ARG A 56 14.89 2.24 1.66
C ARG A 56 16.29 2.29 1.06
N GLY A 57 17.32 2.27 1.90
CA GLY A 57 18.72 2.25 1.45
C GLY A 57 19.17 0.95 0.78
N CYS A 58 18.38 -0.12 0.84
CA CYS A 58 18.74 -1.41 0.27
C CYS A 58 18.45 -1.51 -1.24
N THR A 59 17.59 -0.66 -1.79
CA THR A 59 17.16 -0.76 -3.21
C THR A 59 16.53 0.55 -3.71
N ASP A 60 16.61 0.78 -5.03
CA ASP A 60 15.87 1.86 -5.72
C ASP A 60 14.53 1.37 -6.31
N THR A 61 14.14 0.11 -6.08
CA THR A 61 12.86 -0.43 -6.52
C THR A 61 11.71 0.36 -5.91
N PHE A 62 10.65 0.56 -6.69
CA PHE A 62 9.47 1.33 -6.30
C PHE A 62 8.81 0.75 -5.04
N PHE A 63 8.68 1.56 -3.99
CA PHE A 63 7.96 1.21 -2.76
C PHE A 63 6.50 1.64 -2.86
N ASP A 64 5.61 0.65 -3.01
CA ASP A 64 4.15 0.78 -2.98
C ASP A 64 3.67 0.56 -1.54
N VAL A 65 3.49 1.66 -0.80
CA VAL A 65 3.13 1.63 0.62
C VAL A 65 1.61 1.65 0.75
N HIS A 66 1.06 0.55 1.26
CA HIS A 66 -0.36 0.32 1.43
C HIS A 66 -0.79 0.58 2.88
N LEU A 67 -1.52 1.66 3.10
CA LEU A 67 -1.95 2.12 4.42
C LEU A 67 -3.31 1.52 4.79
N MET A 68 -3.30 0.43 5.53
CA MET A 68 -4.45 -0.15 6.22
C MET A 68 -4.56 0.43 7.63
N VAL A 69 -4.70 1.75 7.71
CA VAL A 69 -4.73 2.53 8.96
C VAL A 69 -5.94 3.43 8.99
N GLN A 70 -6.45 3.71 10.17
CA GLN A 70 -7.54 4.66 10.36
C GLN A 70 -7.03 6.09 10.09
N GLU A 71 -7.78 6.88 9.32
CA GLU A 71 -7.42 8.26 9.00
C GLU A 71 -6.02 8.42 8.41
N PRO A 72 -5.73 7.79 7.24
CA PRO A 72 -4.38 7.73 6.67
C PRO A 72 -3.78 9.11 6.35
N ILE A 73 -4.61 10.14 6.16
CA ILE A 73 -4.14 11.53 5.92
C ILE A 73 -3.17 12.01 7.00
N ARG A 74 -3.30 11.51 8.24
CA ARG A 74 -2.45 11.85 9.38
C ARG A 74 -1.00 11.40 9.21
N TYR A 75 -0.75 10.42 8.35
CA TYR A 75 0.53 9.74 8.22
C TYR A 75 1.17 9.88 6.82
N VAL A 76 0.44 10.46 5.86
CA VAL A 76 0.90 10.57 4.45
C VAL A 76 2.29 11.19 4.36
N ARG A 77 2.54 12.29 5.06
CA ARG A 77 3.83 12.99 4.99
C ARG A 77 4.97 12.17 5.53
N GLU A 78 4.76 11.56 6.69
CA GLU A 78 5.77 10.76 7.37
C GLU A 78 6.16 9.55 6.50
N PHE A 79 5.20 8.86 5.91
CA PHE A 79 5.46 7.75 4.99
C PHE A 79 6.11 8.23 3.68
N ALA A 80 5.74 9.41 3.18
CA ALA A 80 6.37 10.01 2.02
C ALA A 80 7.85 10.33 2.27
N TYR A 81 8.19 10.90 3.43
CA TYR A 81 9.57 11.19 3.83
C TYR A 81 10.39 9.93 4.13
N ALA A 82 9.77 8.90 4.68
CA ALA A 82 10.43 7.62 4.95
C ALA A 82 10.93 6.90 3.69
N GLY A 83 10.44 7.29 2.50
CA GLY A 83 10.92 6.75 1.23
C GLY A 83 9.90 6.01 0.39
N SER A 84 8.59 6.17 0.66
CA SER A 84 7.54 5.68 -0.23
C SER A 84 7.64 6.35 -1.60
N ASP A 85 7.39 5.60 -2.68
CA ASP A 85 7.25 6.13 -4.03
C ASP A 85 5.76 6.27 -4.41
N GLY A 86 4.95 5.31 -3.99
CA GLY A 86 3.49 5.33 -4.03
C GLY A 86 2.88 5.16 -2.66
N ILE A 87 1.73 5.78 -2.41
CA ILE A 87 0.95 5.63 -1.19
C ILE A 87 -0.48 5.26 -1.57
N THR A 88 -0.87 4.05 -1.15
CA THR A 88 -2.21 3.49 -1.35
C THR A 88 -3.01 3.63 -0.06
N VAL A 89 -4.17 4.28 -0.11
CA VAL A 89 -5.07 4.46 1.03
C VAL A 89 -6.40 3.77 0.77
N HIS A 90 -7.03 3.22 1.78
CA HIS A 90 -8.37 2.67 1.67
C HIS A 90 -9.44 3.77 1.62
N ALA A 91 -10.34 3.68 0.64
CA ALA A 91 -11.48 4.60 0.56
C ALA A 91 -12.31 4.58 1.85
N GLU A 92 -12.47 3.40 2.44
CA GLU A 92 -13.24 3.18 3.66
C GLU A 92 -12.55 3.67 4.95
N ALA A 93 -11.26 4.00 4.88
CA ALA A 93 -10.47 4.49 6.02
C ALA A 93 -10.38 6.02 6.07
N CYS A 94 -10.86 6.70 5.03
CA CYS A 94 -10.74 8.15 4.88
C CYS A 94 -12.05 8.84 5.20
N ASP A 95 -12.10 9.75 6.17
CA ASP A 95 -13.22 10.66 6.35
C ASP A 95 -13.40 11.60 5.14
N ASN A 96 -12.29 11.98 4.51
CA ASN A 96 -12.27 12.75 3.27
C ASN A 96 -11.20 12.19 2.32
N LEU A 97 -11.63 11.31 1.42
CA LEU A 97 -10.75 10.64 0.46
C LEU A 97 -10.04 11.64 -0.46
N GLU A 98 -10.74 12.65 -0.97
CA GLU A 98 -10.17 13.63 -1.90
C GLU A 98 -9.04 14.43 -1.23
N ALA A 99 -9.26 14.92 0.00
CA ALA A 99 -8.22 15.62 0.75
C ALA A 99 -7.01 14.74 1.05
N THR A 100 -7.23 13.43 1.32
CA THR A 100 -6.16 12.46 1.55
C THR A 100 -5.31 12.27 0.28
N ILE A 101 -5.96 12.12 -0.87
CA ILE A 101 -5.28 12.00 -2.17
C ILE A 101 -4.50 13.27 -2.52
N ASP A 102 -5.10 14.44 -2.30
CA ASP A 102 -4.43 15.73 -2.53
C ASP A 102 -3.17 15.89 -1.63
N GLU A 103 -3.20 15.36 -0.39
CA GLU A 103 -2.02 15.36 0.49
C GLU A 103 -0.91 14.43 -0.03
N VAL A 104 -1.25 13.25 -0.60
CA VAL A 104 -0.27 12.37 -1.25
C VAL A 104 0.38 13.06 -2.45
N ILE A 105 -0.42 13.73 -3.30
CA ILE A 105 0.07 14.49 -4.45
C ILE A 105 0.99 15.62 -3.99
N LYS A 106 0.59 16.38 -2.97
CA LYS A 106 1.37 17.49 -2.40
C LYS A 106 2.70 17.03 -1.79
N ALA A 107 2.73 15.79 -1.26
CA ALA A 107 3.97 15.17 -0.80
C ALA A 107 4.86 14.67 -1.95
N GLY A 108 4.44 14.84 -3.21
CA GLY A 108 5.21 14.44 -4.41
C GLY A 108 5.20 12.95 -4.68
N LYS A 109 4.22 12.21 -4.14
CA LYS A 109 4.13 10.75 -4.28
C LYS A 109 3.01 10.32 -5.24
N LYS A 110 3.07 9.08 -5.73
CA LYS A 110 2.02 8.50 -6.58
C LYS A 110 0.82 8.11 -5.72
N PRO A 111 -0.34 8.76 -5.87
CA PRO A 111 -1.52 8.42 -5.08
C PRO A 111 -2.20 7.17 -5.62
N ALA A 112 -2.66 6.30 -4.72
CA ALA A 112 -3.47 5.15 -5.09
C ALA A 112 -4.60 4.94 -4.07
N VAL A 113 -5.69 4.32 -4.52
CA VAL A 113 -6.86 4.03 -3.70
C VAL A 113 -7.12 2.54 -3.68
N ALA A 114 -7.24 1.97 -2.49
CA ALA A 114 -7.70 0.61 -2.26
C ALA A 114 -9.20 0.60 -1.93
N ILE A 115 -9.90 -0.45 -2.38
CA ILE A 115 -11.27 -0.77 -1.99
C ILE A 115 -11.35 -2.21 -1.50
N LYS A 116 -12.16 -2.44 -0.45
CA LYS A 116 -12.44 -3.79 0.08
C LYS A 116 -13.24 -4.62 -0.93
N PRO A 117 -13.26 -5.96 -0.78
CA PRO A 117 -13.91 -6.85 -1.75
C PRO A 117 -15.39 -6.54 -2.05
N MET A 118 -16.10 -6.00 -1.05
CA MET A 118 -17.54 -5.69 -1.17
C MET A 118 -17.83 -4.19 -1.37
N THR A 119 -16.79 -3.37 -1.50
CA THR A 119 -16.95 -1.93 -1.74
C THR A 119 -17.15 -1.67 -3.22
N GLU A 120 -18.26 -1.02 -3.56
CA GLU A 120 -18.58 -0.66 -4.95
C GLU A 120 -17.61 0.41 -5.47
N ILE A 121 -17.17 0.26 -6.71
CA ILE A 121 -16.25 1.18 -7.37
C ILE A 121 -16.84 2.58 -7.58
N ASP A 122 -18.16 2.69 -7.64
CA ASP A 122 -18.87 3.94 -7.89
C ASP A 122 -18.49 5.04 -6.90
N GLY A 123 -18.18 4.66 -5.66
CA GLY A 123 -17.74 5.59 -4.61
C GLY A 123 -16.42 6.31 -4.92
N ILE A 124 -15.59 5.77 -5.80
CA ILE A 124 -14.26 6.32 -6.13
C ILE A 124 -14.14 6.83 -7.57
N LEU A 125 -15.19 6.74 -8.40
CA LEU A 125 -15.12 7.17 -9.81
C LEU A 125 -14.66 8.61 -9.97
N HIS A 126 -15.11 9.51 -9.10
CA HIS A 126 -14.76 10.93 -9.13
C HIS A 126 -13.27 11.19 -8.87
N ILE A 127 -12.57 10.26 -8.18
CA ILE A 127 -11.15 10.41 -7.82
C ILE A 127 -10.21 9.80 -8.88
N LEU A 128 -10.70 8.94 -9.79
CA LEU A 128 -9.89 8.24 -10.78
C LEU A 128 -8.95 9.16 -11.60
N PRO A 129 -9.36 10.38 -12.02
CA PRO A 129 -8.46 11.25 -12.78
C PRO A 129 -7.23 11.74 -12.00
N LYS A 130 -7.27 11.68 -10.67
CA LYS A 130 -6.20 12.16 -9.78
C LYS A 130 -5.22 11.07 -9.38
N ILE A 131 -5.58 9.79 -9.50
CA ILE A 131 -4.81 8.69 -8.93
C ILE A 131 -3.99 7.93 -9.98
N TYR A 132 -2.91 7.34 -9.52
CA TYR A 132 -2.01 6.51 -10.31
C TYR A 132 -2.51 5.08 -10.45
N MET A 133 -3.17 4.53 -9.41
CA MET A 133 -3.57 3.13 -9.35
C MET A 133 -4.84 2.95 -8.49
N VAL A 134 -5.66 1.96 -8.85
CA VAL A 134 -6.70 1.41 -7.96
C VAL A 134 -6.25 0.00 -7.53
N LEU A 135 -6.24 -0.25 -6.23
CA LEU A 135 -5.99 -1.56 -5.64
C LEU A 135 -7.34 -2.22 -5.29
N ILE A 136 -7.75 -3.19 -6.10
CA ILE A 136 -8.94 -3.97 -5.83
C ILE A 136 -8.56 -5.12 -4.89
N MET A 137 -9.03 -5.07 -3.63
CA MET A 137 -8.78 -6.16 -2.69
C MET A 137 -9.58 -7.40 -3.08
N THR A 138 -8.88 -8.51 -3.25
CA THR A 138 -9.49 -9.82 -3.54
C THR A 138 -9.59 -10.72 -2.31
N VAL A 139 -9.17 -10.19 -1.18
CA VAL A 139 -9.25 -10.78 0.17
C VAL A 139 -9.55 -9.66 1.16
N GLU A 140 -10.01 -10.01 2.36
CA GLU A 140 -10.16 -9.01 3.41
C GLU A 140 -8.79 -8.45 3.82
N PRO A 141 -8.63 -7.14 3.96
CA PRO A 141 -7.38 -6.55 4.42
C PRO A 141 -7.01 -7.00 5.84
N GLY A 142 -5.70 -7.13 6.13
CA GLY A 142 -5.19 -7.40 7.47
C GLY A 142 -4.35 -8.66 7.62
N TYR A 143 -4.47 -9.66 6.74
CA TYR A 143 -3.73 -10.91 6.85
C TYR A 143 -3.32 -11.45 5.48
N GLY A 144 -2.13 -12.05 5.42
CA GLY A 144 -1.67 -12.79 4.25
C GLY A 144 -2.24 -14.22 4.19
N GLY A 145 -1.95 -14.95 3.10
CA GLY A 145 -2.26 -16.36 2.94
C GLY A 145 -3.73 -16.72 2.75
N GLN A 146 -4.60 -15.75 2.54
CA GLN A 146 -6.02 -15.95 2.29
C GLN A 146 -6.29 -16.48 0.87
N LYS A 147 -7.41 -17.22 0.70
CA LYS A 147 -7.87 -17.62 -0.63
C LYS A 147 -8.56 -16.47 -1.32
N ILE A 148 -8.22 -16.26 -2.60
CA ILE A 148 -8.86 -15.24 -3.44
C ILE A 148 -10.39 -15.41 -3.47
N ARG A 149 -11.09 -14.32 -3.30
CA ARG A 149 -12.56 -14.25 -3.43
C ARG A 149 -12.92 -14.12 -4.90
N LYS A 150 -13.72 -15.05 -5.41
CA LYS A 150 -14.16 -15.07 -6.82
C LYS A 150 -15.33 -14.13 -7.10
N ASP A 151 -15.97 -13.63 -6.07
CA ASP A 151 -17.12 -12.71 -6.10
C ASP A 151 -16.71 -11.23 -6.10
N THR A 152 -15.42 -10.95 -6.19
CA THR A 152 -14.88 -9.58 -6.25
C THR A 152 -14.82 -9.01 -7.68
N PHE A 153 -15.08 -9.85 -8.70
CA PHE A 153 -14.99 -9.50 -10.12
C PHE A 153 -16.35 -9.58 -10.82
#